data_ab2d97e682f0c7ca3e2cd766a7e7bb02
#
_entry.id   ab2d97e682f0c7ca3e2cd766a7e7bb02
#
_cell.length_a   1.000
_cell.length_b   1.000
_cell.length_c   1.000
_cell.angle_alpha   90.00
_cell.angle_beta   90.00
_cell.angle_gamma   90.00
#
_symmetry.space_group_name_H-M   'P 1'
#
loop_
_entity.id
_entity.type
_entity.pdbx_description
1 polymer ?
#
loop_
_entity_poly.entity_id
_entity_poly.type
_entity_poly.pdbx_seq_one_letter_code
_entity_poly.pdbx_strand_id
1 'polypeptide(L)'
;MDYFSISQERLCPDFDIDPAEKGKIDSFLRFLDTTGLERIIGKNVKTRTSAGGRLPFNPYRFLAAVLYAFCLKRTTLREIDSLFKNDLRFLYIMEGEKPGFSTISNFMNAFVLPCRDEIFHCITSAVLSISGADAGTAFLDGTKLEANANKYKFVWKPTWFHERLDRKTVALLSEFGIDAGRPGGKPLTSEEIGEYVRQAEKILARRGIDMADEAGKKGKARSASYRMYLSLCSYLEKTLEYEEKERICGPDRNSYYKTDHDATAMCLKEDYYSGAGGNRHAAYQVQLIVCGGIIAEYLIDQNRNDAYSAVPILRKYRSFYGRSPERLVADAGYGLPGLYGYCRENGIEPYVKYQDWQGEVSGTRPPVYEAV
;
A
#
# COMPACT_ATOMS: atom_id res chain seq x y z
N MET A 1 -39.28 0.86 -2.52
CA MET A 1 -38.53 0.71 -1.26
C MET A 1 -37.14 1.22 -1.51
N ASP A 2 -36.77 2.24 -0.78
CA ASP A 2 -35.44 2.82 -0.87
C ASP A 2 -34.50 1.99 0.03
N TYR A 3 -33.68 1.12 -0.56
CA TYR A 3 -32.77 0.24 0.17
C TYR A 3 -31.58 0.99 0.80
N PHE A 4 -31.55 2.31 0.67
CA PHE A 4 -30.39 3.13 0.99
C PHE A 4 -30.54 3.97 2.27
N SER A 5 -31.60 3.80 3.03
CA SER A 5 -31.76 4.48 4.32
C SER A 5 -31.38 3.57 5.48
N ILE A 6 -30.46 4.02 6.33
CA ILE A 6 -30.13 3.35 7.60
C ILE A 6 -31.33 3.35 8.55
N SER A 7 -32.17 4.37 8.45
CA SER A 7 -33.37 4.55 9.28
C SER A 7 -34.59 3.75 8.81
N GLN A 8 -34.48 2.99 7.71
CA GLN A 8 -35.61 2.21 7.22
C GLN A 8 -35.94 1.06 8.16
N GLU A 9 -37.07 1.16 8.84
CA GLU A 9 -37.55 0.10 9.73
C GLU A 9 -38.15 -1.06 8.93
N ARG A 10 -37.61 -2.25 9.12
CA ARG A 10 -38.29 -3.51 8.81
C ARG A 10 -38.96 -4.03 10.08
N LEU A 11 -40.09 -4.72 9.94
CA LEU A 11 -40.64 -5.55 11.00
C LEU A 11 -39.62 -6.67 11.31
N CYS A 12 -38.75 -6.42 12.27
CA CYS A 12 -37.87 -7.45 12.81
C CYS A 12 -38.60 -8.14 13.98
N PRO A 13 -38.50 -9.47 14.11
CA PRO A 13 -38.89 -10.13 15.34
C PRO A 13 -38.12 -9.50 16.52
N ASP A 14 -38.82 -9.32 17.66
CA ASP A 14 -38.19 -8.75 18.86
C ASP A 14 -36.98 -9.61 19.26
N PHE A 15 -35.80 -9.03 19.08
CA PHE A 15 -34.61 -9.60 19.64
C PHE A 15 -34.54 -9.15 21.09
N ASP A 16 -34.42 -10.11 21.99
CA ASP A 16 -34.21 -9.88 23.43
C ASP A 16 -32.76 -9.36 23.69
N ILE A 17 -32.51 -8.13 23.26
CA ILE A 17 -31.24 -7.44 23.48
C ILE A 17 -31.43 -6.52 24.69
N ASP A 18 -30.44 -6.50 25.58
CA ASP A 18 -30.37 -5.56 26.67
C ASP A 18 -30.70 -4.13 26.17
N PRO A 19 -31.69 -3.43 26.78
CA PRO A 19 -32.08 -2.09 26.36
C PRO A 19 -30.93 -1.09 26.32
N ALA A 20 -29.94 -1.22 27.21
CA ALA A 20 -28.76 -0.35 27.23
C ALA A 20 -27.84 -0.60 26.01
N GLU A 21 -27.66 -1.86 25.61
CA GLU A 21 -26.90 -2.21 24.40
C GLU A 21 -27.66 -1.79 23.13
N LYS A 22 -28.96 -1.99 23.09
CA LYS A 22 -29.82 -1.49 22.00
C LYS A 22 -29.67 0.01 21.83
N GLY A 23 -29.74 0.78 22.92
CA GLY A 23 -29.57 2.22 22.90
C GLY A 23 -28.21 2.69 22.35
N LYS A 24 -27.13 1.95 22.63
CA LYS A 24 -25.80 2.21 22.05
C LYS A 24 -25.79 1.98 20.55
N ILE A 25 -26.37 0.88 20.10
CA ILE A 25 -26.46 0.53 18.67
C ILE A 25 -27.28 1.58 17.91
N ASP A 26 -28.44 1.96 18.44
CA ASP A 26 -29.30 2.97 17.83
C ASP A 26 -28.60 4.35 17.77
N SER A 27 -27.82 4.69 18.79
CA SER A 27 -27.00 5.90 18.78
C SER A 27 -25.89 5.84 17.73
N PHE A 28 -25.25 4.68 17.57
CA PHE A 28 -24.25 4.45 16.53
C PHE A 28 -24.85 4.54 15.13
N LEU A 29 -26.02 3.94 14.90
CA LEU A 29 -26.71 3.99 13.61
C LEU A 29 -27.13 5.44 13.28
N ARG A 30 -27.70 6.17 14.24
CA ARG A 30 -28.02 7.60 14.08
C ARG A 30 -26.80 8.45 13.77
N PHE A 31 -25.65 8.15 14.40
CA PHE A 31 -24.40 8.82 14.07
C PHE A 31 -24.01 8.53 12.61
N LEU A 32 -24.04 7.28 12.16
CA LEU A 32 -23.71 6.94 10.77
C LEU A 32 -24.60 7.65 9.74
N ASP A 33 -25.87 7.89 10.08
CA ASP A 33 -26.82 8.65 9.24
C ASP A 33 -26.34 10.09 8.99
N THR A 34 -25.60 10.67 9.92
CA THR A 34 -25.05 12.03 9.78
C THR A 34 -23.80 12.11 8.94
N THR A 35 -23.15 10.98 8.64
CA THR A 35 -21.84 10.96 7.99
C THR A 35 -21.86 11.15 6.48
N GLY A 36 -22.99 10.97 5.83
CA GLY A 36 -23.14 11.02 4.37
C GLY A 36 -22.63 9.76 3.65
N LEU A 37 -22.44 8.65 4.34
CA LEU A 37 -22.07 7.34 3.76
C LEU A 37 -23.05 6.86 2.68
N GLU A 38 -24.29 7.32 2.73
CA GLU A 38 -25.30 7.08 1.70
C GLU A 38 -24.83 7.38 0.28
N ARG A 39 -24.17 8.52 0.11
CA ARG A 39 -23.69 8.95 -1.21
C ARG A 39 -22.66 7.99 -1.76
N ILE A 40 -21.76 7.50 -0.89
CA ILE A 40 -20.70 6.56 -1.28
C ILE A 40 -21.33 5.23 -1.69
N ILE A 41 -22.26 4.72 -0.89
CA ILE A 41 -22.97 3.47 -1.17
C ILE A 41 -23.78 3.59 -2.46
N GLY A 42 -24.58 4.64 -2.60
CA GLY A 42 -25.42 4.85 -3.79
C GLY A 42 -24.63 4.94 -5.09
N LYS A 43 -23.40 5.49 -5.03
CA LYS A 43 -22.49 5.60 -6.18
C LYS A 43 -21.84 4.27 -6.54
N ASN A 44 -21.47 3.45 -5.55
CA ASN A 44 -20.55 2.32 -5.73
C ASN A 44 -21.20 0.94 -5.61
N VAL A 45 -22.38 0.83 -4.99
CA VAL A 45 -23.06 -0.44 -4.79
C VAL A 45 -24.28 -0.56 -5.71
N LYS A 46 -24.23 -1.52 -6.63
CA LYS A 46 -25.37 -1.84 -7.49
C LYS A 46 -26.37 -2.69 -6.70
N THR A 47 -27.59 -2.18 -6.53
CA THR A 47 -28.64 -2.83 -5.73
C THR A 47 -29.66 -3.63 -6.55
N ARG A 48 -29.67 -3.49 -7.86
CA ARG A 48 -30.56 -4.23 -8.77
C ARG A 48 -29.79 -4.80 -9.95
N THR A 49 -30.04 -6.07 -10.24
CA THR A 49 -29.71 -6.67 -11.54
C THR A 49 -30.99 -6.84 -12.33
N SER A 50 -30.97 -6.51 -13.62
CA SER A 50 -32.09 -6.71 -14.55
C SER A 50 -32.49 -8.18 -14.74
N ALA A 51 -31.61 -9.10 -14.33
CA ALA A 51 -31.75 -10.54 -14.53
C ALA A 51 -32.61 -11.26 -13.48
N GLY A 52 -33.19 -10.56 -12.49
CA GLY A 52 -33.85 -11.21 -11.36
C GLY A 52 -32.88 -11.88 -10.38
N GLY A 53 -33.40 -12.58 -9.38
CA GLY A 53 -32.59 -13.27 -8.39
C GLY A 53 -32.92 -12.84 -6.96
N ARG A 54 -32.14 -13.36 -5.97
CA ARG A 54 -32.30 -12.98 -4.57
C ARG A 54 -31.94 -11.50 -4.40
N LEU A 55 -32.74 -10.79 -3.61
CA LEU A 55 -32.45 -9.41 -3.23
C LEU A 55 -31.12 -9.34 -2.49
N PRO A 56 -30.28 -8.37 -2.79
CA PRO A 56 -29.03 -8.16 -2.06
C PRO A 56 -29.33 -7.75 -0.61
N PHE A 57 -28.41 -8.03 0.28
CA PHE A 57 -28.44 -7.47 1.63
C PHE A 57 -28.46 -5.94 1.58
N ASN A 58 -29.11 -5.30 2.55
CA ASN A 58 -29.06 -3.85 2.67
C ASN A 58 -27.61 -3.39 2.87
N PRO A 59 -27.02 -2.67 1.91
CA PRO A 59 -25.61 -2.33 1.95
C PRO A 59 -25.24 -1.36 3.09
N TYR A 60 -26.22 -0.55 3.54
CA TYR A 60 -26.03 0.32 4.70
C TYR A 60 -25.89 -0.45 5.98
N ARG A 61 -26.87 -1.33 6.23
CA ARG A 61 -26.86 -2.19 7.40
C ARG A 61 -25.63 -3.07 7.41
N PHE A 62 -25.22 -3.53 6.22
CA PHE A 62 -24.02 -4.34 6.09
C PHE A 62 -22.76 -3.54 6.44
N LEU A 63 -22.60 -2.32 5.89
CA LEU A 63 -21.47 -1.46 6.24
C LEU A 63 -21.50 -1.08 7.73
N ALA A 64 -22.67 -0.72 8.26
CA ALA A 64 -22.83 -0.41 9.68
C ALA A 64 -22.40 -1.57 10.57
N ALA A 65 -22.79 -2.81 10.25
CA ALA A 65 -22.38 -4.00 11.01
C ALA A 65 -20.86 -4.24 10.93
N VAL A 66 -20.25 -4.06 9.76
CA VAL A 66 -18.78 -4.17 9.61
C VAL A 66 -18.05 -3.09 10.44
N LEU A 67 -18.52 -1.84 10.38
CA LEU A 67 -17.94 -0.75 11.17
C LEU A 67 -18.14 -0.97 12.67
N TYR A 68 -19.29 -1.50 13.09
CA TYR A 68 -19.54 -1.86 14.48
C TYR A 68 -18.61 -2.97 14.96
N ALA A 69 -18.31 -3.96 14.10
CA ALA A 69 -17.31 -4.98 14.41
C ALA A 69 -15.93 -4.37 14.68
N PHE A 70 -15.52 -3.37 13.87
CA PHE A 70 -14.27 -2.65 14.09
C PHE A 70 -14.26 -1.86 15.41
N CYS A 71 -15.39 -1.24 15.79
CA CYS A 71 -15.53 -0.62 17.12
C CYS A 71 -15.33 -1.63 18.27
N LEU A 72 -15.72 -2.89 18.06
CA LEU A 72 -15.50 -3.99 18.99
C LEU A 72 -14.09 -4.61 18.87
N LYS A 73 -13.19 -4.02 18.08
CA LYS A 73 -11.83 -4.52 17.80
C LYS A 73 -11.84 -5.92 17.14
N ARG A 74 -12.87 -6.24 16.37
CA ARG A 74 -12.99 -7.46 15.56
C ARG A 74 -12.76 -7.10 14.10
N THR A 75 -11.57 -7.41 13.60
CA THR A 75 -11.10 -6.93 12.29
C THR A 75 -10.90 -8.03 11.27
N THR A 76 -10.82 -9.29 11.71
CA THR A 76 -10.64 -10.41 10.77
C THR A 76 -11.99 -10.87 10.19
N LEU A 77 -11.98 -11.30 8.92
CA LEU A 77 -13.19 -11.80 8.27
C LEU A 77 -13.84 -12.95 9.00
N ARG A 78 -13.06 -13.82 9.68
CA ARG A 78 -13.58 -14.94 10.46
C ARG A 78 -14.29 -14.50 11.73
N GLU A 79 -13.74 -13.51 12.42
CA GLU A 79 -14.39 -12.90 13.59
C GLU A 79 -15.69 -12.22 13.19
N ILE A 80 -15.67 -11.42 12.10
CA ILE A 80 -16.85 -10.75 11.58
C ILE A 80 -17.93 -11.76 11.19
N ASP A 81 -17.58 -12.84 10.46
CA ASP A 81 -18.52 -13.93 10.12
C ASP A 81 -19.12 -14.60 11.37
N SER A 82 -18.30 -14.80 12.41
CA SER A 82 -18.79 -15.34 13.69
C SER A 82 -19.79 -14.40 14.37
N LEU A 83 -19.52 -13.08 14.36
CA LEU A 83 -20.44 -12.08 14.91
C LEU A 83 -21.78 -12.06 14.18
N PHE A 84 -21.78 -12.06 12.84
CA PHE A 84 -23.01 -12.12 12.05
C PHE A 84 -23.87 -13.36 12.29
N LYS A 85 -23.25 -14.47 12.70
CA LYS A 85 -23.96 -15.73 12.97
C LYS A 85 -24.51 -15.83 14.39
N ASN A 86 -23.74 -15.35 15.38
CA ASN A 86 -23.90 -15.72 16.78
C ASN A 86 -24.20 -14.55 17.73
N ASP A 87 -24.08 -13.28 17.27
CA ASP A 87 -24.25 -12.12 18.14
C ASP A 87 -25.60 -11.41 17.80
N LEU A 88 -26.46 -11.27 18.81
CA LEU A 88 -27.78 -10.66 18.67
C LEU A 88 -27.68 -9.19 18.21
N ARG A 89 -26.62 -8.47 18.59
CA ARG A 89 -26.41 -7.08 18.17
C ARG A 89 -26.26 -6.97 16.65
N PHE A 90 -25.54 -7.93 16.04
CA PHE A 90 -25.37 -7.98 14.58
C PHE A 90 -26.64 -8.41 13.87
N LEU A 91 -27.40 -9.33 14.47
CA LEU A 91 -28.74 -9.69 13.96
C LEU A 91 -29.68 -8.48 13.98
N TYR A 92 -29.63 -7.68 15.04
CA TYR A 92 -30.40 -6.43 15.13
C TYR A 92 -29.98 -5.42 14.06
N ILE A 93 -28.69 -5.13 13.93
CA ILE A 93 -28.17 -4.22 12.90
C ILE A 93 -28.58 -4.70 11.50
N MET A 94 -28.50 -5.98 11.23
CA MET A 94 -28.80 -6.60 9.93
C MET A 94 -30.27 -6.96 9.74
N GLU A 95 -31.15 -6.58 10.67
CA GLU A 95 -32.60 -6.88 10.61
C GLU A 95 -32.88 -8.38 10.41
N GLY A 96 -32.16 -9.22 11.12
CA GLY A 96 -32.28 -10.70 11.08
C GLY A 96 -31.54 -11.38 9.94
N GLU A 97 -30.94 -10.62 9.03
CA GLU A 97 -30.17 -11.19 7.91
C GLU A 97 -28.79 -11.66 8.35
N LYS A 98 -28.34 -12.82 7.83
CA LYS A 98 -27.06 -13.45 8.15
C LYS A 98 -26.22 -13.64 6.88
N PRO A 99 -25.43 -12.66 6.45
CA PRO A 99 -24.49 -12.86 5.36
C PRO A 99 -23.42 -13.88 5.74
N GLY A 100 -23.10 -14.79 4.82
CA GLY A 100 -22.03 -15.76 5.05
C GLY A 100 -20.64 -15.19 4.73
N PHE A 101 -19.59 -15.89 5.14
CA PHE A 101 -18.19 -15.51 4.97
C PHE A 101 -17.83 -15.02 3.57
N SER A 102 -18.25 -15.75 2.52
CA SER A 102 -17.96 -15.34 1.14
C SER A 102 -18.63 -14.01 0.77
N THR A 103 -19.85 -13.77 1.26
CA THR A 103 -20.57 -12.51 1.03
C THR A 103 -19.87 -11.35 1.73
N ILE A 104 -19.41 -11.56 2.98
CA ILE A 104 -18.64 -10.56 3.74
C ILE A 104 -17.35 -10.26 3.00
N SER A 105 -16.60 -11.28 2.58
CA SER A 105 -15.35 -11.12 1.84
C SER A 105 -15.55 -10.36 0.52
N ASN A 106 -16.59 -10.69 -0.23
CA ASN A 106 -16.92 -9.99 -1.48
C ASN A 106 -17.30 -8.53 -1.23
N PHE A 107 -18.07 -8.24 -0.20
CA PHE A 107 -18.45 -6.86 0.16
C PHE A 107 -17.23 -6.04 0.58
N MET A 108 -16.35 -6.62 1.40
CA MET A 108 -15.09 -5.98 1.78
C MET A 108 -14.21 -5.66 0.56
N ASN A 109 -13.99 -6.64 -0.31
CA ASN A 109 -13.08 -6.49 -1.45
C ASN A 109 -13.67 -5.62 -2.58
N ALA A 110 -14.96 -5.73 -2.85
CA ALA A 110 -15.60 -5.03 -3.97
C ALA A 110 -16.04 -3.59 -3.61
N PHE A 111 -16.29 -3.30 -2.34
CA PHE A 111 -16.81 -2.01 -1.92
C PHE A 111 -15.98 -1.34 -0.81
N VAL A 112 -15.79 -2.00 0.35
CA VAL A 112 -15.19 -1.33 1.51
C VAL A 112 -13.73 -0.93 1.24
N LEU A 113 -12.92 -1.86 0.71
CA LEU A 113 -11.51 -1.59 0.41
C LEU A 113 -11.31 -0.55 -0.69
N PRO A 114 -12.00 -0.59 -1.83
CA PRO A 114 -11.90 0.46 -2.84
C PRO A 114 -12.35 1.84 -2.36
N CYS A 115 -13.37 1.91 -1.50
CA CYS A 115 -13.93 3.16 -0.99
C CYS A 115 -13.39 3.54 0.41
N ARG A 116 -12.37 2.87 0.91
CA ARG A 116 -11.88 3.03 2.30
C ARG A 116 -11.54 4.47 2.67
N ASP A 117 -10.91 5.21 1.76
CA ASP A 117 -10.53 6.61 2.02
C ASP A 117 -11.80 7.49 2.12
N GLU A 118 -12.76 7.34 1.21
CA GLU A 118 -14.01 8.07 1.25
C GLU A 118 -14.82 7.76 2.53
N ILE A 119 -14.91 6.46 2.90
CA ILE A 119 -15.59 6.00 4.13
C ILE A 119 -14.90 6.60 5.36
N PHE A 120 -13.57 6.48 5.44
CA PHE A 120 -12.79 7.02 6.55
C PHE A 120 -13.03 8.52 6.72
N HIS A 121 -12.93 9.28 5.65
CA HIS A 121 -13.07 10.72 5.70
C HIS A 121 -14.49 11.17 6.03
N CYS A 122 -15.54 10.49 5.54
CA CYS A 122 -16.91 10.78 5.93
C CYS A 122 -17.10 10.63 7.45
N ILE A 123 -16.64 9.52 8.01
CA ILE A 123 -16.75 9.25 9.45
C ILE A 123 -15.93 10.27 10.24
N THR A 124 -14.68 10.47 9.88
CA THR A 124 -13.76 11.37 10.60
C THR A 124 -14.24 12.82 10.57
N SER A 125 -14.74 13.30 9.42
CA SER A 125 -15.29 14.65 9.32
C SER A 125 -16.51 14.85 10.24
N ALA A 126 -17.40 13.86 10.32
CA ALA A 126 -18.53 13.90 11.23
C ALA A 126 -18.08 13.91 12.71
N VAL A 127 -17.09 13.06 13.06
CA VAL A 127 -16.52 13.02 14.42
C VAL A 127 -15.87 14.36 14.78
N LEU A 128 -15.04 14.93 13.90
CA LEU A 128 -14.40 16.24 14.11
C LEU A 128 -15.43 17.35 14.31
N SER A 129 -16.51 17.35 13.49
CA SER A 129 -17.57 18.34 13.58
C SER A 129 -18.33 18.26 14.91
N ILE A 130 -18.67 17.04 15.37
CA ILE A 130 -19.45 16.81 16.59
C ILE A 130 -18.59 17.06 17.86
N SER A 131 -17.32 16.68 17.82
CA SER A 131 -16.42 16.81 18.97
C SER A 131 -16.00 18.27 19.27
N GLY A 132 -16.14 19.19 18.31
CA GLY A 132 -15.60 20.54 18.41
C GLY A 132 -14.07 20.58 18.52
N ALA A 133 -13.39 19.51 18.12
CA ALA A 133 -11.94 19.37 18.21
C ALA A 133 -11.20 20.43 17.39
N ASP A 134 -10.07 20.95 17.92
CA ASP A 134 -9.20 21.87 17.17
C ASP A 134 -8.61 21.16 15.94
N ALA A 135 -9.13 21.50 14.78
CA ALA A 135 -8.62 21.03 13.49
C ALA A 135 -7.49 21.91 12.91
N GLY A 136 -7.14 23.01 13.59
CA GLY A 136 -6.06 23.92 13.16
C GLY A 136 -4.67 23.37 13.45
N THR A 137 -4.52 22.55 14.50
CA THR A 137 -3.24 21.94 14.87
C THR A 137 -3.21 20.47 14.50
N ALA A 138 -2.28 20.11 13.61
CA ALA A 138 -2.03 18.74 13.15
C ALA A 138 -0.79 18.16 13.84
N PHE A 139 -0.93 17.03 14.49
CA PHE A 139 0.17 16.24 15.03
C PHE A 139 0.47 15.10 14.06
N LEU A 140 1.69 15.06 13.53
CA LEU A 140 2.15 14.02 12.61
C LEU A 140 3.09 13.06 13.32
N ASP A 141 2.75 11.79 13.32
CA ASP A 141 3.62 10.72 13.81
C ASP A 141 3.47 9.45 12.95
N GLY A 142 4.53 8.65 12.93
CA GLY A 142 4.61 7.41 12.16
C GLY A 142 4.85 6.20 13.04
N THR A 143 4.27 5.09 12.61
CA THR A 143 4.54 3.78 13.22
C THR A 143 4.77 2.73 12.14
N LYS A 144 5.55 1.69 12.49
CA LYS A 144 5.78 0.55 11.61
C LYS A 144 4.87 -0.59 12.02
N LEU A 145 4.09 -1.09 11.05
CA LEU A 145 3.18 -2.20 11.25
C LEU A 145 3.75 -3.45 10.58
N GLU A 146 3.98 -4.50 11.36
CA GLU A 146 4.46 -5.78 10.83
C GLU A 146 3.38 -6.43 9.94
N ALA A 147 3.79 -6.84 8.73
CA ALA A 147 2.94 -7.55 7.80
C ALA A 147 2.90 -9.05 8.14
N ASN A 148 1.76 -9.69 7.89
CA ASN A 148 1.64 -11.14 8.01
C ASN A 148 2.32 -11.86 6.84
N ALA A 149 3.64 -11.70 6.74
CA ALA A 149 4.47 -12.22 5.66
C ALA A 149 5.69 -12.99 6.19
N ASN A 150 6.19 -13.93 5.38
CA ASN A 150 7.38 -14.68 5.76
C ASN A 150 8.64 -13.81 5.65
N LYS A 151 9.19 -13.40 6.80
CA LYS A 151 10.37 -12.52 6.91
C LYS A 151 11.65 -13.07 6.24
N TYR A 152 11.74 -14.37 5.99
CA TYR A 152 12.90 -14.99 5.34
C TYR A 152 12.78 -15.03 3.81
N LYS A 153 11.60 -14.75 3.24
CA LYS A 153 11.36 -14.74 1.80
C LYS A 153 11.36 -13.34 1.21
N PHE A 154 12.36 -12.54 1.57
CA PHE A 154 12.55 -11.21 0.99
C PHE A 154 13.37 -11.26 -0.30
N VAL A 155 13.17 -10.30 -1.16
CA VAL A 155 13.87 -10.11 -2.44
C VAL A 155 14.41 -8.70 -2.50
N TRP A 156 15.70 -8.56 -2.79
CA TRP A 156 16.33 -7.28 -3.07
C TRP A 156 16.08 -6.86 -4.52
N LYS A 157 15.96 -5.55 -4.75
CA LYS A 157 15.96 -4.96 -6.09
C LYS A 157 17.29 -5.29 -6.77
N PRO A 158 17.28 -5.92 -7.94
CA PRO A 158 18.50 -6.46 -8.52
C PRO A 158 19.32 -5.45 -9.36
N THR A 159 19.23 -4.15 -9.09
CA THR A 159 19.82 -3.08 -9.92
C THR A 159 21.28 -3.36 -10.28
N TRP A 160 22.12 -3.67 -9.29
CA TRP A 160 23.53 -3.99 -9.53
C TRP A 160 23.73 -5.27 -10.36
N PHE A 161 22.91 -6.30 -10.13
CA PHE A 161 22.98 -7.56 -10.90
C PHE A 161 22.50 -7.36 -12.33
N HIS A 162 21.49 -6.51 -12.53
CA HIS A 162 20.96 -6.15 -13.84
C HIS A 162 22.04 -5.41 -14.65
N GLU A 163 22.69 -4.39 -14.08
CA GLU A 163 23.80 -3.67 -14.71
C GLU A 163 25.02 -4.58 -15.03
N ARG A 164 25.32 -5.54 -14.14
CA ARG A 164 26.39 -6.51 -14.38
C ARG A 164 26.03 -7.47 -15.51
N LEU A 165 24.78 -7.92 -15.59
CA LEU A 165 24.30 -8.79 -16.66
C LEU A 165 24.33 -8.07 -17.99
N ASP A 166 23.89 -6.83 -18.01
CA ASP A 166 23.93 -5.97 -19.16
C ASP A 166 25.36 -5.79 -19.71
N ARG A 167 26.34 -5.47 -18.86
CA ARG A 167 27.74 -5.41 -19.28
C ARG A 167 28.25 -6.71 -19.91
N LYS A 168 27.82 -7.87 -19.39
CA LYS A 168 28.16 -9.19 -19.99
C LYS A 168 27.48 -9.38 -21.33
N THR A 169 26.24 -8.94 -21.50
CA THR A 169 25.51 -9.04 -22.76
C THR A 169 26.20 -8.21 -23.84
N VAL A 170 26.55 -6.98 -23.51
CA VAL A 170 27.27 -6.08 -24.43
C VAL A 170 28.65 -6.66 -24.83
N ALA A 171 29.42 -7.15 -23.86
CA ALA A 171 30.70 -7.76 -24.14
C ALA A 171 30.56 -8.98 -25.08
N LEU A 172 29.56 -9.83 -24.83
CA LEU A 172 29.27 -10.98 -25.69
C LEU A 172 28.88 -10.56 -27.11
N LEU A 173 28.03 -9.55 -27.26
CA LEU A 173 27.64 -9.02 -28.58
C LEU A 173 28.83 -8.45 -29.33
N SER A 174 29.69 -7.69 -28.65
CA SER A 174 30.92 -7.12 -29.22
C SER A 174 31.91 -8.18 -29.72
N GLU A 175 32.06 -9.31 -29.00
CA GLU A 175 32.88 -10.44 -29.45
C GLU A 175 32.45 -11.02 -30.81
N PHE A 176 31.17 -10.85 -31.15
CA PHE A 176 30.57 -11.28 -32.41
C PHE A 176 30.40 -10.16 -33.44
N GLY A 177 30.97 -8.99 -33.18
CA GLY A 177 30.89 -7.82 -34.06
C GLY A 177 29.51 -7.16 -34.15
N ILE A 178 28.68 -7.39 -33.13
CA ILE A 178 27.34 -6.78 -33.03
C ILE A 178 27.43 -5.57 -32.10
N ASP A 179 27.14 -4.38 -32.62
CA ASP A 179 27.06 -3.19 -31.78
C ASP A 179 25.71 -3.17 -31.05
N ALA A 180 25.75 -3.12 -29.73
CA ALA A 180 24.55 -3.10 -28.90
C ALA A 180 23.79 -1.75 -28.92
N GLY A 181 24.29 -0.73 -29.63
CA GLY A 181 23.63 0.55 -29.89
C GLY A 181 22.99 1.16 -28.65
N ARG A 182 23.77 1.78 -27.73
CA ARG A 182 23.26 2.33 -26.46
C ARG A 182 23.02 3.83 -26.52
N PRO A 183 21.84 4.33 -26.86
CA PRO A 183 21.52 5.71 -26.60
C PRO A 183 21.25 5.91 -25.11
N GLY A 184 22.22 6.53 -24.37
CA GLY A 184 21.99 7.00 -23.00
C GLY A 184 22.42 6.08 -21.86
N GLY A 185 23.16 4.99 -22.12
CA GLY A 185 23.83 4.20 -21.05
C GLY A 185 22.90 3.38 -20.15
N LYS A 186 21.60 3.24 -20.47
CA LYS A 186 20.67 2.39 -19.76
C LYS A 186 20.93 0.91 -20.04
N PRO A 187 20.65 0.00 -19.10
CA PRO A 187 20.67 -1.45 -19.35
C PRO A 187 19.77 -1.84 -20.51
N LEU A 188 20.20 -2.87 -21.28
CA LEU A 188 19.38 -3.46 -22.32
C LEU A 188 18.11 -4.08 -21.73
N THR A 189 16.98 -3.82 -22.39
CA THR A 189 15.70 -4.41 -22.01
C THR A 189 15.59 -5.85 -22.49
N SER A 190 14.66 -6.61 -21.90
CA SER A 190 14.35 -7.97 -22.35
C SER A 190 13.89 -8.01 -23.82
N GLU A 191 13.20 -6.97 -24.31
CA GLU A 191 12.79 -6.85 -25.71
C GLU A 191 14.02 -6.73 -26.64
N GLU A 192 14.97 -5.85 -26.29
CA GLU A 192 16.21 -5.67 -27.06
C GLU A 192 17.07 -6.93 -27.08
N ILE A 193 17.22 -7.61 -25.93
CA ILE A 193 17.95 -8.89 -25.86
C ILE A 193 17.22 -9.95 -26.67
N GLY A 194 15.89 -9.98 -26.66
CA GLY A 194 15.07 -10.87 -27.49
C GLY A 194 15.31 -10.67 -28.98
N GLU A 195 15.57 -9.44 -29.44
CA GLU A 195 15.97 -9.18 -30.80
C GLU A 195 17.34 -9.76 -31.16
N TYR A 196 18.30 -9.63 -30.24
CA TYR A 196 19.61 -10.27 -30.43
C TYR A 196 19.55 -11.79 -30.42
N VAL A 197 18.66 -12.40 -29.65
CA VAL A 197 18.40 -13.85 -29.72
C VAL A 197 17.89 -14.23 -31.10
N ARG A 198 16.92 -13.51 -31.65
CA ARG A 198 16.43 -13.75 -33.04
C ARG A 198 17.51 -13.52 -34.11
N GLN A 199 18.39 -12.56 -33.91
CA GLN A 199 19.55 -12.36 -34.80
C GLN A 199 20.52 -13.54 -34.73
N ALA A 200 20.81 -14.05 -33.52
CA ALA A 200 21.65 -15.23 -33.35
C ALA A 200 21.05 -16.48 -34.02
N GLU A 201 19.75 -16.70 -33.95
CA GLU A 201 19.06 -17.78 -34.68
C GLU A 201 19.24 -17.67 -36.20
N LYS A 202 19.09 -16.45 -36.76
CA LYS A 202 19.35 -16.20 -38.18
C LYS A 202 20.81 -16.47 -38.57
N ILE A 203 21.75 -16.16 -37.69
CA ILE A 203 23.17 -16.44 -37.91
C ILE A 203 23.43 -17.96 -37.93
N LEU A 204 22.84 -18.71 -37.02
CA LEU A 204 22.93 -20.16 -36.97
C LEU A 204 22.38 -20.78 -38.25
N ALA A 205 21.18 -20.37 -38.68
CA ALA A 205 20.56 -20.83 -39.92
C ALA A 205 21.42 -20.54 -41.17
N ARG A 206 21.98 -19.31 -41.27
CA ARG A 206 22.85 -18.93 -42.39
C ARG A 206 24.17 -19.73 -42.43
N ARG A 207 24.66 -20.18 -41.29
CA ARG A 207 25.88 -21.01 -41.16
C ARG A 207 25.60 -22.50 -41.32
N GLY A 208 24.36 -22.89 -41.54
CA GLY A 208 23.95 -24.30 -41.69
C GLY A 208 24.16 -25.12 -40.39
N ILE A 209 24.12 -24.45 -39.22
CA ILE A 209 24.32 -25.10 -37.92
C ILE A 209 22.96 -25.63 -37.47
N ASP A 210 22.85 -26.96 -37.38
CA ASP A 210 21.66 -27.63 -36.86
C ASP A 210 21.61 -27.49 -35.31
N MET A 211 20.57 -26.85 -34.83
CA MET A 211 20.35 -26.63 -33.39
C MET A 211 20.14 -27.94 -32.63
N ALA A 212 19.53 -28.95 -33.24
CA ALA A 212 19.30 -30.26 -32.62
C ALA A 212 20.61 -31.04 -32.44
N ASP A 213 21.49 -31.02 -33.46
CA ASP A 213 22.83 -31.60 -33.37
C ASP A 213 23.70 -30.89 -32.34
N GLU A 214 23.68 -29.54 -32.30
CA GLU A 214 24.41 -28.74 -31.35
C GLU A 214 23.89 -28.93 -29.90
N ALA A 215 22.60 -29.14 -29.69
CA ALA A 215 22.01 -29.42 -28.37
C ALA A 215 22.54 -30.74 -27.79
N GLY A 216 22.82 -31.74 -28.63
CA GLY A 216 23.41 -33.01 -28.22
C GLY A 216 24.88 -32.90 -27.76
N LYS A 217 25.59 -31.86 -28.15
CA LYS A 217 26.99 -31.60 -27.78
C LYS A 217 27.11 -30.92 -26.41
N LYS A 218 28.27 -31.04 -25.78
CA LYS A 218 28.55 -30.42 -24.48
C LYS A 218 29.78 -29.50 -24.50
N GLY A 219 29.71 -28.41 -23.75
CA GLY A 219 30.84 -27.51 -23.52
C GLY A 219 31.51 -27.01 -24.80
N LYS A 220 32.82 -27.18 -24.91
CA LYS A 220 33.63 -26.69 -26.03
C LYS A 220 33.34 -27.39 -27.37
N ALA A 221 32.68 -28.54 -27.38
CA ALA A 221 32.29 -29.24 -28.62
C ALA A 221 31.15 -28.51 -29.38
N ARG A 222 30.44 -27.58 -28.69
CA ARG A 222 29.44 -26.70 -29.32
C ARG A 222 30.13 -25.60 -30.11
N SER A 223 29.52 -25.23 -31.25
CA SER A 223 29.99 -24.09 -32.04
C SER A 223 29.97 -22.78 -31.26
N ALA A 224 30.84 -21.85 -31.60
CA ALA A 224 30.89 -20.54 -30.92
C ALA A 224 29.55 -19.79 -31.06
N SER A 225 28.96 -19.84 -32.25
CA SER A 225 27.65 -19.21 -32.54
C SER A 225 26.51 -19.81 -31.70
N TYR A 226 26.50 -21.12 -31.51
CA TYR A 226 25.48 -21.76 -30.69
C TYR A 226 25.67 -21.47 -29.17
N ARG A 227 26.92 -21.37 -28.72
CA ARG A 227 27.21 -20.92 -27.33
C ARG A 227 26.77 -19.49 -27.09
N MET A 228 26.97 -18.58 -28.06
CA MET A 228 26.46 -17.21 -28.01
C MET A 228 24.93 -17.21 -27.86
N TYR A 229 24.23 -17.96 -28.75
CA TYR A 229 22.77 -18.09 -28.69
C TYR A 229 22.28 -18.55 -27.31
N LEU A 230 22.85 -19.62 -26.74
CA LEU A 230 22.50 -20.13 -25.42
C LEU A 230 22.76 -19.11 -24.32
N SER A 231 23.84 -18.36 -24.42
CA SER A 231 24.16 -17.29 -23.45
C SER A 231 23.13 -16.17 -23.54
N LEU A 232 22.75 -15.73 -24.74
CA LEU A 232 21.73 -14.71 -24.94
C LEU A 232 20.36 -15.17 -24.43
N CYS A 233 19.96 -16.42 -24.68
CA CYS A 233 18.73 -16.99 -24.12
C CYS A 233 18.74 -16.94 -22.58
N SER A 234 19.85 -17.37 -21.97
CA SER A 234 20.00 -17.31 -20.49
C SER A 234 20.01 -15.87 -19.94
N TYR A 235 20.58 -14.93 -20.69
CA TYR A 235 20.58 -13.51 -20.31
C TYR A 235 19.19 -12.90 -20.45
N LEU A 236 18.43 -13.26 -21.48
CA LEU A 236 17.03 -12.88 -21.67
C LEU A 236 16.15 -13.34 -20.50
N GLU A 237 16.23 -14.62 -20.12
CA GLU A 237 15.49 -15.16 -18.98
C GLU A 237 15.79 -14.39 -17.67
N LYS A 238 17.07 -14.11 -17.41
CA LYS A 238 17.48 -13.35 -16.22
C LYS A 238 17.07 -11.89 -16.28
N THR A 239 17.11 -11.26 -17.44
CA THR A 239 16.66 -9.88 -17.60
C THR A 239 15.17 -9.77 -17.34
N LEU A 240 14.35 -10.68 -17.87
CA LEU A 240 12.92 -10.77 -17.56
C LEU A 240 12.66 -10.92 -16.06
N GLU A 241 13.44 -11.79 -15.40
CA GLU A 241 13.34 -11.95 -13.93
C GLU A 241 13.70 -10.64 -13.17
N TYR A 242 14.72 -9.92 -13.64
CA TYR A 242 15.17 -8.68 -12.99
C TYR A 242 14.19 -7.54 -13.23
N GLU A 243 13.68 -7.38 -14.45
CA GLU A 243 12.65 -6.38 -14.77
C GLU A 243 11.38 -6.60 -13.96
N GLU A 244 10.93 -7.86 -13.79
CA GLU A 244 9.78 -8.16 -12.95
C GLU A 244 10.03 -7.81 -11.47
N LYS A 245 11.21 -8.11 -10.93
CA LYS A 245 11.58 -7.73 -9.57
C LYS A 245 11.65 -6.21 -9.38
N GLU A 246 12.19 -5.51 -10.37
CA GLU A 246 12.26 -4.04 -10.38
C GLU A 246 10.87 -3.42 -10.49
N ARG A 247 10.00 -3.99 -11.31
CA ARG A 247 8.60 -3.58 -11.44
C ARG A 247 7.84 -3.72 -10.12
N ILE A 248 8.00 -4.85 -9.41
CA ILE A 248 7.38 -5.07 -8.09
C ILE A 248 7.95 -4.11 -7.05
N CYS A 249 9.27 -3.88 -7.03
CA CYS A 249 9.88 -2.95 -6.12
C CYS A 249 9.41 -1.50 -6.32
N GLY A 250 9.21 -1.09 -7.57
CA GLY A 250 8.96 0.31 -7.90
C GLY A 250 10.18 1.22 -7.68
N PRO A 251 10.02 2.56 -7.80
CA PRO A 251 11.13 3.52 -7.69
C PRO A 251 11.61 3.70 -6.24
N ASP A 252 10.71 3.65 -5.26
CA ASP A 252 10.92 4.22 -3.92
C ASP A 252 11.47 3.22 -2.89
N ARG A 253 11.53 1.92 -3.21
CA ARG A 253 12.01 0.88 -2.29
C ARG A 253 13.05 -0.04 -2.92
N ASN A 254 13.81 -0.71 -2.06
CA ASN A 254 14.91 -1.59 -2.46
C ASN A 254 14.63 -3.08 -2.24
N SER A 255 13.45 -3.43 -1.72
CA SER A 255 13.10 -4.81 -1.40
C SER A 255 11.59 -5.01 -1.34
N TYR A 256 11.17 -6.26 -1.52
CA TYR A 256 9.80 -6.72 -1.27
C TYR A 256 9.83 -8.14 -0.71
N TYR A 257 8.67 -8.67 -0.29
CA TYR A 257 8.54 -10.05 0.16
C TYR A 257 7.73 -10.88 -0.83
N LYS A 258 8.16 -12.13 -1.06
CA LYS A 258 7.45 -13.03 -1.99
C LYS A 258 6.02 -13.37 -1.56
N THR A 259 5.75 -13.33 -0.26
CA THR A 259 4.44 -13.62 0.32
C THR A 259 3.55 -12.40 0.47
N ASP A 260 4.15 -11.19 0.35
CA ASP A 260 3.45 -9.92 0.39
C ASP A 260 4.30 -8.88 -0.38
N HIS A 261 3.91 -8.62 -1.61
CA HIS A 261 4.67 -7.73 -2.49
C HIS A 261 4.65 -6.26 -2.06
N ASP A 262 3.68 -5.86 -1.24
CA ASP A 262 3.55 -4.49 -0.77
C ASP A 262 4.39 -4.22 0.48
N ALA A 263 4.71 -5.25 1.25
CA ALA A 263 5.57 -5.11 2.43
C ALA A 263 7.04 -4.86 2.06
N THR A 264 7.69 -4.00 2.85
CA THR A 264 9.12 -3.65 2.71
C THR A 264 9.91 -4.16 3.93
N ALA A 265 11.19 -4.48 3.73
CA ALA A 265 12.07 -4.90 4.82
C ALA A 265 12.40 -3.70 5.72
N MET A 266 11.86 -3.68 6.92
CA MET A 266 12.04 -2.62 7.91
C MET A 266 12.54 -3.19 9.25
N CYS A 267 13.25 -2.37 10.02
CA CYS A 267 13.52 -2.64 11.43
C CYS A 267 12.37 -2.03 12.26
N LEU A 268 11.76 -2.83 13.13
CA LEU A 268 10.72 -2.35 14.05
C LEU A 268 11.35 -1.58 15.22
N LYS A 269 10.58 -0.71 15.88
CA LYS A 269 11.06 0.09 17.03
C LYS A 269 11.59 -0.81 18.16
N GLU A 270 10.92 -1.91 18.44
CA GLU A 270 11.31 -2.87 19.49
C GLU A 270 12.68 -3.50 19.21
N ASP A 271 12.96 -3.89 17.98
CA ASP A 271 14.26 -4.45 17.60
C ASP A 271 15.37 -3.41 17.65
N TYR A 272 15.07 -2.16 17.34
CA TYR A 272 16.03 -1.07 17.45
C TYR A 272 16.44 -0.81 18.90
N TYR A 273 15.46 -0.73 19.82
CA TYR A 273 15.73 -0.48 21.24
C TYR A 273 16.34 -1.69 21.98
N SER A 274 16.04 -2.92 21.52
CA SER A 274 16.63 -4.13 22.09
C SER A 274 18.06 -4.40 21.64
N GLY A 275 18.63 -3.57 20.76
CA GLY A 275 19.95 -3.80 20.16
C GLY A 275 19.95 -4.81 19.01
N ALA A 276 18.81 -5.37 18.65
CA ALA A 276 18.63 -6.27 17.51
C ALA A 276 18.42 -5.51 16.19
N GLY A 277 18.98 -4.32 16.04
CA GLY A 277 18.76 -3.40 14.91
C GLY A 277 19.11 -3.96 13.51
N GLY A 278 19.77 -5.11 13.45
CA GLY A 278 19.97 -5.87 12.20
C GLY A 278 18.77 -6.74 11.81
N ASN A 279 17.82 -6.95 12.72
CA ASN A 279 16.63 -7.77 12.46
C ASN A 279 15.66 -7.02 11.53
N ARG A 280 15.24 -7.67 10.47
CA ARG A 280 14.35 -7.07 9.47
C ARG A 280 13.06 -7.85 9.38
N HIS A 281 11.96 -7.13 9.44
CA HIS A 281 10.61 -7.65 9.32
C HIS A 281 9.95 -7.15 8.04
N ALA A 282 9.02 -7.92 7.52
CA ALA A 282 8.11 -7.44 6.50
C ALA A 282 7.17 -6.42 7.18
N ALA A 283 7.17 -5.18 6.74
CA ALA A 283 6.38 -4.15 7.42
C ALA A 283 5.92 -3.05 6.46
N TYR A 284 4.94 -2.30 6.93
CA TYR A 284 4.42 -1.08 6.35
C TYR A 284 4.74 0.10 7.26
N GLN A 285 5.00 1.24 6.66
CA GLN A 285 5.05 2.51 7.36
C GLN A 285 3.65 3.11 7.39
N VAL A 286 3.11 3.36 8.57
CA VAL A 286 1.81 4.01 8.75
C VAL A 286 2.03 5.38 9.35
N GLN A 287 1.63 6.42 8.63
CA GLN A 287 1.68 7.81 9.06
C GLN A 287 0.28 8.25 9.44
N LEU A 288 0.17 9.02 10.52
CA LEU A 288 -1.10 9.52 11.02
C LEU A 288 -1.02 11.04 11.25
N ILE A 289 -2.04 11.75 10.80
CA ILE A 289 -2.30 13.12 11.26
C ILE A 289 -3.41 13.06 12.28
N VAL A 290 -3.14 13.57 13.47
CA VAL A 290 -4.09 13.66 14.59
C VAL A 290 -4.43 15.12 14.86
N CYS A 291 -5.73 15.44 14.88
CA CYS A 291 -6.25 16.75 15.21
C CYS A 291 -7.21 16.62 16.39
N GLY A 292 -6.93 17.33 17.50
CA GLY A 292 -7.77 17.27 18.70
C GLY A 292 -8.00 15.86 19.27
N GLY A 293 -7.03 14.97 19.15
CA GLY A 293 -7.14 13.57 19.59
C GLY A 293 -7.82 12.61 18.61
N ILE A 294 -8.23 13.09 17.43
CA ILE A 294 -8.91 12.30 16.40
C ILE A 294 -7.95 12.10 15.23
N ILE A 295 -7.85 10.87 14.71
CA ILE A 295 -7.09 10.59 13.49
C ILE A 295 -7.81 11.24 12.31
N ALA A 296 -7.26 12.35 11.82
CA ALA A 296 -7.83 13.12 10.72
C ALA A 296 -7.41 12.59 9.35
N GLU A 297 -6.18 12.07 9.25
CA GLU A 297 -5.66 11.49 8.00
C GLU A 297 -4.70 10.34 8.31
N TYR A 298 -4.59 9.40 7.37
CA TYR A 298 -3.60 8.33 7.41
C TYR A 298 -2.94 8.14 6.05
N LEU A 299 -1.71 7.66 6.07
CA LEU A 299 -0.99 7.22 4.87
C LEU A 299 -0.29 5.90 5.17
N ILE A 300 -0.49 4.90 4.33
CA ILE A 300 0.27 3.66 4.36
C ILE A 300 1.34 3.78 3.29
N ASP A 301 2.60 3.75 3.71
CA ASP A 301 3.76 3.96 2.85
C ASP A 301 4.68 2.74 2.89
N GLN A 302 5.42 2.55 1.82
CA GLN A 302 6.45 1.54 1.67
C GLN A 302 7.85 2.08 2.00
N ASN A 303 7.98 3.38 2.23
CA ASN A 303 9.21 4.03 2.67
C ASN A 303 9.60 3.58 4.09
N ARG A 304 10.90 3.43 4.31
CA ARG A 304 11.45 3.09 5.63
C ARG A 304 11.72 4.31 6.50
N ASN A 305 11.75 5.49 5.89
CA ASN A 305 12.07 6.75 6.54
C ASN A 305 10.84 7.66 6.58
N ASP A 306 10.46 8.08 7.77
CA ASP A 306 9.30 8.93 8.05
C ASP A 306 9.36 10.27 7.32
N ALA A 307 10.56 10.83 7.17
CA ALA A 307 10.77 12.15 6.60
C ALA A 307 10.20 12.33 5.18
N TYR A 308 10.22 11.28 4.36
CA TYR A 308 9.69 11.35 3.00
C TYR A 308 8.17 11.24 2.92
N SER A 309 7.52 10.78 3.98
CA SER A 309 6.07 10.57 4.02
C SER A 309 5.30 11.83 4.50
N ALA A 310 5.99 12.82 5.09
CA ALA A 310 5.36 14.03 5.63
C ALA A 310 4.63 14.87 4.57
N VAL A 311 5.28 15.18 3.47
CA VAL A 311 4.65 15.98 2.39
C VAL A 311 3.52 15.20 1.70
N PRO A 312 3.66 13.91 1.35
CA PRO A 312 2.57 13.09 0.82
C PRO A 312 1.32 13.08 1.70
N ILE A 313 1.44 12.86 3.01
CA ILE A 313 0.26 12.84 3.89
C ILE A 313 -0.39 14.22 4.04
N LEU A 314 0.40 15.30 4.08
CA LEU A 314 -0.13 16.67 4.11
C LEU A 314 -0.86 17.03 2.80
N ARG A 315 -0.37 16.57 1.66
CA ARG A 315 -1.07 16.72 0.37
C ARG A 315 -2.39 15.96 0.37
N LYS A 316 -2.40 14.73 0.90
CA LYS A 316 -3.61 13.92 1.02
C LYS A 316 -4.63 14.60 1.93
N TYR A 317 -4.21 15.09 3.10
CA TYR A 317 -5.04 15.88 4.01
C TYR A 317 -5.66 17.08 3.29
N ARG A 318 -4.83 17.90 2.62
CA ARG A 318 -5.31 19.08 1.89
C ARG A 318 -6.28 18.73 0.76
N SER A 319 -6.03 17.66 0.02
CA SER A 319 -6.90 17.24 -1.09
C SER A 319 -8.31 16.91 -0.62
N PHE A 320 -8.43 16.39 0.59
CA PHE A 320 -9.71 16.00 1.17
C PHE A 320 -10.41 17.17 1.89
N TYR A 321 -9.72 17.85 2.80
CA TYR A 321 -10.31 18.93 3.60
C TYR A 321 -10.38 20.28 2.85
N GLY A 322 -9.80 20.39 1.65
CA GLY A 322 -9.72 21.62 0.86
C GLY A 322 -8.84 22.72 1.48
N ARG A 323 -8.21 22.44 2.61
CA ARG A 323 -7.31 23.35 3.34
C ARG A 323 -6.17 22.60 4.00
N SER A 324 -5.05 23.28 4.23
CA SER A 324 -3.96 22.80 5.07
C SER A 324 -4.25 23.07 6.55
N PRO A 325 -3.63 22.33 7.49
CA PRO A 325 -3.65 22.73 8.91
C PRO A 325 -2.89 24.07 9.08
N GLU A 326 -3.24 24.82 10.13
CA GLU A 326 -2.55 26.06 10.47
C GLU A 326 -1.17 25.79 11.07
N ARG A 327 -1.09 24.76 11.92
CA ARG A 327 0.10 24.36 12.67
C ARG A 327 0.38 22.88 12.45
N LEU A 328 1.65 22.54 12.23
CA LEU A 328 2.13 21.17 12.13
C LEU A 328 3.13 20.89 13.26
N VAL A 329 2.84 19.92 14.08
CA VAL A 329 3.74 19.41 15.13
C VAL A 329 4.22 18.02 14.75
N ALA A 330 5.53 17.81 14.67
CA ALA A 330 6.12 16.50 14.38
C ALA A 330 7.50 16.39 15.05
N ASP A 331 8.04 15.18 15.10
CA ASP A 331 9.38 14.96 15.63
C ASP A 331 10.49 15.42 14.65
N ALA A 332 11.73 15.45 15.13
CA ALA A 332 12.88 15.87 14.32
C ALA A 332 13.16 14.95 13.12
N GLY A 333 12.66 13.71 13.13
CA GLY A 333 12.78 12.76 12.03
C GLY A 333 12.16 13.28 10.73
N TYR A 334 11.16 14.15 10.82
CA TYR A 334 10.49 14.78 9.67
C TYR A 334 11.17 16.05 9.16
N GLY A 335 12.11 16.61 9.91
CA GLY A 335 12.72 17.91 9.67
C GLY A 335 13.65 17.98 8.47
N LEU A 336 13.13 17.83 7.27
CA LEU A 336 13.86 17.98 6.01
C LEU A 336 13.49 19.32 5.32
N PRO A 337 14.41 19.89 4.50
CA PRO A 337 14.17 21.12 3.76
C PRO A 337 12.87 21.10 2.93
N GLY A 338 12.54 19.94 2.34
CA GLY A 338 11.32 19.76 1.57
C GLY A 338 10.03 19.95 2.37
N LEU A 339 10.01 19.57 3.65
CA LEU A 339 8.87 19.81 4.53
C LEU A 339 8.69 21.30 4.82
N TYR A 340 9.76 21.99 5.19
CA TYR A 340 9.69 23.44 5.47
C TYR A 340 9.29 24.26 4.24
N GLY A 341 9.81 23.87 3.05
CA GLY A 341 9.38 24.45 1.78
C GLY A 341 7.88 24.29 1.56
N TYR A 342 7.38 23.08 1.71
CA TYR A 342 5.94 22.79 1.59
C TYR A 342 5.10 23.57 2.61
N CYS A 343 5.53 23.65 3.87
CA CYS A 343 4.83 24.41 4.92
C CYS A 343 4.75 25.89 4.56
N ARG A 344 5.86 26.49 4.11
CA ARG A 344 5.91 27.90 3.67
C ARG A 344 4.95 28.18 2.51
N GLU A 345 4.95 27.34 1.49
CA GLU A 345 4.07 27.46 0.33
C GLU A 345 2.58 27.33 0.65
N ASN A 346 2.24 26.60 1.72
CA ASN A 346 0.86 26.30 2.09
C ASN A 346 0.38 27.00 3.35
N GLY A 347 1.15 27.95 3.89
CA GLY A 347 0.78 28.76 5.05
C GLY A 347 0.69 27.94 6.35
N ILE A 348 1.48 26.87 6.48
CA ILE A 348 1.55 26.01 7.66
C ILE A 348 2.68 26.48 8.55
N GLU A 349 2.42 26.71 9.83
CA GLU A 349 3.46 27.01 10.81
C GLU A 349 4.05 25.68 11.35
N PRO A 350 5.34 25.36 11.03
CA PRO A 350 5.94 24.09 11.43
C PRO A 350 6.57 24.15 12.82
N TYR A 351 6.10 23.35 13.73
CA TYR A 351 6.71 23.05 15.03
C TYR A 351 7.48 21.73 14.95
N VAL A 352 8.49 21.71 14.09
CA VAL A 352 9.31 20.54 13.78
C VAL A 352 10.78 20.95 13.90
N LYS A 353 11.56 20.23 14.71
CA LYS A 353 13.02 20.43 14.77
C LYS A 353 13.67 19.80 13.54
N TYR A 354 14.73 20.41 13.01
CA TYR A 354 15.52 19.77 11.96
C TYR A 354 16.36 18.60 12.50
N GLN A 355 16.70 17.66 11.66
CA GLN A 355 17.25 16.36 12.08
C GLN A 355 18.55 16.47 12.89
N ASP A 356 19.41 17.45 12.61
CA ASP A 356 20.70 17.64 13.28
C ASP A 356 20.64 18.59 14.50
N TRP A 357 19.47 19.14 14.83
CA TRP A 357 19.29 20.13 15.90
C TRP A 357 19.85 19.67 17.25
N GLN A 358 19.63 18.40 17.62
CA GLN A 358 20.13 17.87 18.88
C GLN A 358 21.67 17.79 18.91
N GLY A 359 22.27 17.43 17.78
CA GLY A 359 23.73 17.38 17.62
C GLY A 359 24.38 18.75 17.72
N GLU A 360 23.73 19.79 17.19
CA GLU A 360 24.19 21.17 17.28
C GLU A 360 24.08 21.69 18.72
N VAL A 361 22.94 21.49 19.36
CA VAL A 361 22.71 21.94 20.77
C VAL A 361 23.65 21.25 21.74
N SER A 362 23.98 19.97 21.51
CA SER A 362 24.93 19.21 22.33
C SER A 362 26.40 19.46 21.98
N GLY A 363 26.68 20.23 20.93
CA GLY A 363 28.05 20.50 20.44
C GLY A 363 28.75 19.29 19.78
N THR A 364 28.00 18.23 19.46
CA THR A 364 28.54 17.03 18.82
C THR A 364 28.61 17.15 17.29
N ARG A 365 27.94 18.15 16.71
CA ARG A 365 27.97 18.50 15.28
C ARG A 365 28.07 20.01 15.09
N PRO A 366 28.73 20.48 14.02
CA PRO A 366 28.72 21.89 13.66
C PRO A 366 27.32 22.33 13.23
N PRO A 367 26.97 23.63 13.35
CA PRO A 367 25.72 24.17 12.85
C PRO A 367 25.56 23.90 11.36
N VAL A 368 24.45 23.27 10.97
CA VAL A 368 24.14 22.94 9.56
C VAL A 368 23.44 24.11 8.86
N TYR A 369 22.76 24.95 9.65
CA TYR A 369 22.04 26.11 9.16
C TYR A 369 22.54 27.36 9.89
N GLU A 370 23.21 28.26 9.18
CA GLU A 370 23.32 29.64 9.63
C GLU A 370 21.91 30.22 9.67
N ALA A 371 21.54 30.82 10.79
CA ALA A 371 20.25 31.46 10.97
C ALA A 371 20.04 32.50 9.84
N VAL A 372 19.06 32.24 8.99
CA VAL A 372 18.57 33.19 8.00
C VAL A 372 17.50 34.06 8.62
#